data_b7066c4985e8aaf462fa638a3eae7c57
#
_entry.id   b7066c4985e8aaf462fa638a3eae7c57
#
_cell.length_a   1.000
_cell.length_b   1.000
_cell.length_c   1.000
_cell.angle_alpha   90.00
_cell.angle_beta   90.00
_cell.angle_gamma   90.00
#
_symmetry.space_group_name_H-M   'P 1'
#
loop_
_entity.id
_entity.type
_entity.pdbx_description
1 polymer ?
#
loop_
_entity_poly.entity_id
_entity_poly.type
_entity_poly.pdbx_seq_one_letter_code
_entity_poly.pdbx_strand_id
1 'polypeptide(L)'
;MIPAREIKEMARESGVPVSTIERDYAQNWLLAALGSLPMALKGGTGIRKVYIEQYRFSDDLDFTFLEPFERIEIATAVSHAVHWVYEECGIRFEDDIGLINTKTGYRATTRFRILSGSALSPIKIDFDLTRMDYEEVLLPVQRRDIFHPYSDNPKATVPSYCLEEIMAEKIRSIFQRVRPRDIYDIWQLDERVRSEDVMAILQRKCKA
;
A
#
# COMPACT_ATOMS: atom_id res chain seq x y z
N MET A 1 14.77 14.16 -0.08
CA MET A 1 13.37 14.59 0.20
C MET A 1 12.99 15.76 -0.68
N ILE A 2 11.81 15.74 -1.30
CA ILE A 2 11.30 16.80 -2.16
C ILE A 2 11.06 18.11 -1.38
N PRO A 3 11.08 19.28 -2.05
CA PRO A 3 10.80 20.56 -1.40
C PRO A 3 9.37 20.65 -0.86
N ALA A 4 9.18 21.31 0.28
CA ALA A 4 7.86 21.55 0.87
C ALA A 4 6.89 22.30 -0.08
N ARG A 5 7.43 23.11 -1.00
CA ARG A 5 6.64 23.80 -2.03
C ARG A 5 5.98 22.80 -2.97
N GLU A 6 6.70 21.79 -3.44
CA GLU A 6 6.20 20.76 -4.35
C GLU A 6 5.02 19.99 -3.73
N ILE A 7 5.16 19.57 -2.47
CA ILE A 7 4.08 18.90 -1.72
C ILE A 7 2.82 19.77 -1.67
N LYS A 8 2.98 21.08 -1.38
CA LYS A 8 1.83 21.99 -1.28
C LYS A 8 1.18 22.28 -2.64
N GLU A 9 1.97 22.39 -3.70
CA GLU A 9 1.48 22.58 -5.07
C GLU A 9 0.69 21.35 -5.52
N MET A 10 1.22 20.15 -5.35
CA MET A 10 0.51 18.91 -5.67
C MET A 10 -0.80 18.73 -4.87
N ALA A 11 -0.79 19.09 -3.58
CA ALA A 11 -1.99 19.05 -2.76
C ALA A 11 -3.09 19.97 -3.29
N ARG A 12 -2.71 21.19 -3.70
CA ARG A 12 -3.64 22.16 -4.29
C ARG A 12 -4.18 21.68 -5.64
N GLU A 13 -3.32 21.16 -6.52
CA GLU A 13 -3.68 20.68 -7.85
C GLU A 13 -4.60 19.44 -7.77
N SER A 14 -4.33 18.53 -6.82
CA SER A 14 -5.14 17.33 -6.59
C SER A 14 -6.40 17.60 -5.75
N GLY A 15 -6.55 18.79 -5.17
CA GLY A 15 -7.70 19.12 -4.31
C GLY A 15 -7.76 18.32 -3.01
N VAL A 16 -6.61 17.89 -2.46
CA VAL A 16 -6.53 17.06 -1.25
C VAL A 16 -5.73 17.75 -0.14
N PRO A 17 -5.89 17.31 1.12
CA PRO A 17 -5.05 17.80 2.21
C PRO A 17 -3.55 17.53 1.94
N VAL A 18 -2.70 18.44 2.41
CA VAL A 18 -1.24 18.32 2.32
C VAL A 18 -0.75 16.99 2.91
N SER A 19 -1.32 16.55 4.03
CA SER A 19 -0.99 15.27 4.67
C SER A 19 -1.27 14.05 3.79
N THR A 20 -2.18 14.15 2.83
CA THR A 20 -2.45 13.09 1.86
C THR A 20 -1.28 12.94 0.89
N ILE A 21 -0.73 14.04 0.39
CA ILE A 21 0.46 14.02 -0.48
C ILE A 21 1.70 13.57 0.29
N GLU A 22 1.89 14.06 1.52
CA GLU A 22 2.99 13.60 2.38
C GLU A 22 2.94 12.08 2.59
N ARG A 23 1.73 11.53 2.85
CA ARG A 23 1.55 10.08 3.01
C ARG A 23 1.83 9.33 1.71
N ASP A 24 1.29 9.79 0.60
CA ASP A 24 1.50 9.17 -0.71
C ASP A 24 2.98 9.14 -1.09
N TYR A 25 3.70 10.21 -0.83
CA TYR A 25 5.14 10.31 -1.03
C TYR A 25 5.92 9.35 -0.11
N ALA A 26 5.62 9.34 1.19
CA ALA A 26 6.28 8.45 2.15
C ALA A 26 5.99 6.96 1.84
N GLN A 27 4.78 6.62 1.38
CA GLN A 27 4.44 5.27 0.93
C GLN A 27 5.33 4.81 -0.23
N ASN A 28 5.66 5.67 -1.18
CA ASN A 28 6.52 5.31 -2.31
C ASN A 28 7.94 4.93 -1.84
N TRP A 29 8.49 5.68 -0.90
CA TRP A 29 9.79 5.37 -0.31
C TRP A 29 9.76 4.10 0.54
N LEU A 30 8.69 3.87 1.28
CA LEU A 30 8.49 2.61 2.01
C LEU A 30 8.35 1.41 1.06
N LEU A 31 7.64 1.56 -0.05
CA LEU A 31 7.54 0.53 -1.08
C LEU A 31 8.90 0.23 -1.72
N ALA A 32 9.74 1.25 -1.92
CA ALA A 32 11.11 1.05 -2.40
C ALA A 32 11.95 0.22 -1.41
N ALA A 33 11.86 0.52 -0.12
CA ALA A 33 12.56 -0.20 0.92
C ALA A 33 12.09 -1.65 1.10
N LEU A 34 10.77 -1.88 0.95
CA LEU A 34 10.13 -3.17 1.17
C LEU A 34 10.03 -4.04 -0.08
N GLY A 35 10.34 -3.52 -1.26
CA GLY A 35 10.11 -4.18 -2.54
C GLY A 35 10.90 -5.48 -2.76
N SER A 36 11.92 -5.76 -1.96
CA SER A 36 12.69 -7.02 -2.02
C SER A 36 12.09 -8.13 -1.16
N LEU A 37 11.17 -7.80 -0.24
CA LEU A 37 10.58 -8.78 0.65
C LEU A 37 9.59 -9.70 -0.08
N PRO A 38 9.45 -10.97 0.34
CA PRO A 38 8.52 -11.92 -0.25
C PRO A 38 7.08 -11.64 0.22
N MET A 39 6.56 -10.48 -0.18
CA MET A 39 5.17 -10.09 0.04
C MET A 39 4.63 -9.33 -1.17
N ALA A 40 3.37 -9.55 -1.50
CA ALA A 40 2.72 -8.95 -2.66
C ALA A 40 1.81 -7.79 -2.25
N LEU A 41 2.02 -6.62 -2.87
CA LEU A 41 1.19 -5.44 -2.71
C LEU A 41 -0.19 -5.67 -3.32
N LYS A 42 -1.23 -5.26 -2.62
CA LYS A 42 -2.63 -5.37 -3.05
C LYS A 42 -3.46 -4.15 -2.67
N GLY A 43 -4.78 -4.28 -2.75
CA GLY A 43 -5.72 -3.27 -2.29
C GLY A 43 -5.72 -1.98 -3.12
N GLY A 44 -6.26 -0.91 -2.54
CA GLY A 44 -6.33 0.40 -3.21
C GLY A 44 -4.97 1.02 -3.50
N THR A 45 -4.01 0.77 -2.63
CA THR A 45 -2.64 1.23 -2.82
C THR A 45 -1.95 0.47 -3.95
N GLY A 46 -2.19 -0.84 -4.09
CA GLY A 46 -1.73 -1.61 -5.25
C GLY A 46 -2.25 -1.02 -6.57
N ILE A 47 -3.55 -0.71 -6.65
CA ILE A 47 -4.12 -0.08 -7.85
C ILE A 47 -3.43 1.24 -8.16
N ARG A 48 -3.31 2.14 -7.17
CA ARG A 48 -2.72 3.47 -7.34
C ARG A 48 -1.24 3.44 -7.70
N LYS A 49 -0.48 2.58 -7.05
CA LYS A 49 0.99 2.62 -7.13
C LYS A 49 1.56 1.92 -8.34
N VAL A 50 0.84 0.92 -8.90
CA VAL A 50 1.42 0.08 -9.95
C VAL A 50 0.51 -0.16 -11.18
N TYR A 51 -0.76 0.26 -11.14
CA TYR A 51 -1.69 -0.03 -12.23
C TYR A 51 -2.31 1.20 -12.88
N ILE A 52 -2.78 2.18 -12.08
CA ILE A 52 -3.51 3.34 -12.59
C ILE A 52 -2.86 4.61 -12.06
N GLU A 53 -2.19 5.33 -12.94
CA GLU A 53 -1.65 6.65 -12.64
C GLU A 53 -2.80 7.62 -12.29
N GLN A 54 -2.57 8.53 -11.34
CA GLN A 54 -3.57 9.49 -10.86
C GLN A 54 -4.84 8.86 -10.27
N TYR A 55 -4.75 7.60 -9.82
CA TYR A 55 -5.84 6.98 -9.09
C TYR A 55 -6.13 7.69 -7.76
N ARG A 56 -7.33 7.41 -7.18
CA ARG A 56 -7.65 7.94 -5.84
C ARG A 56 -6.56 7.58 -4.82
N PHE A 57 -6.31 8.48 -3.89
CA PHE A 57 -5.36 8.22 -2.81
C PHE A 57 -5.82 7.07 -1.90
N SER A 58 -4.87 6.34 -1.36
CA SER A 58 -5.07 5.23 -0.42
C SER A 58 -4.20 5.45 0.81
N ASP A 59 -4.74 5.16 1.99
CA ASP A 59 -4.08 5.47 3.25
C ASP A 59 -3.17 4.35 3.75
N ASP A 60 -3.58 3.10 3.50
CA ASP A 60 -2.96 1.90 4.03
C ASP A 60 -2.07 1.22 2.98
N LEU A 61 -1.06 0.49 3.43
CA LEU A 61 -0.25 -0.41 2.62
C LEU A 61 -0.71 -1.86 2.88
N ASP A 62 -1.42 -2.44 1.93
CA ASP A 62 -1.98 -3.79 2.03
C ASP A 62 -1.05 -4.80 1.35
N PHE A 63 -0.61 -5.83 2.08
CA PHE A 63 0.22 -6.91 1.55
C PHE A 63 -0.31 -8.28 1.94
N THR A 64 0.02 -9.29 1.12
CA THR A 64 -0.05 -10.70 1.49
C THR A 64 1.36 -11.28 1.46
N PHE A 65 1.76 -11.99 2.52
CA PHE A 65 3.01 -12.71 2.55
C PHE A 65 3.02 -13.86 1.53
N LEU A 66 4.13 -14.02 0.84
CA LEU A 66 4.38 -15.12 -0.11
C LEU A 66 5.13 -16.29 0.55
N GLU A 67 5.69 -16.04 1.73
CA GLU A 67 6.40 -16.98 2.58
C GLU A 67 5.97 -16.78 4.04
N PRO A 68 6.16 -17.76 4.93
CA PRO A 68 5.91 -17.56 6.35
C PRO A 68 6.81 -16.47 6.94
N PHE A 69 6.23 -15.61 7.77
CA PHE A 69 6.95 -14.57 8.50
C PHE A 69 6.59 -14.62 9.98
N GLU A 70 7.60 -14.61 10.81
CA GLU A 70 7.45 -14.47 12.24
C GLU A 70 7.30 -13.00 12.65
N ARG A 71 6.63 -12.77 13.77
CA ARG A 71 6.38 -11.42 14.28
C ARG A 71 7.65 -10.57 14.41
N ILE A 72 8.76 -11.18 14.86
CA ILE A 72 10.03 -10.48 15.03
C ILE A 72 10.65 -10.07 13.70
N GLU A 73 10.51 -10.90 12.67
CA GLU A 73 11.00 -10.61 11.33
C GLU A 73 10.27 -9.42 10.72
N ILE A 74 8.94 -9.35 10.93
CA ILE A 74 8.11 -8.22 10.48
C ILE A 74 8.57 -6.92 11.16
N ALA A 75 8.73 -6.93 12.48
CA ALA A 75 9.18 -5.75 13.23
C ALA A 75 10.55 -5.29 12.73
N THR A 76 11.47 -6.22 12.53
CA THR A 76 12.82 -5.95 12.01
C THR A 76 12.76 -5.38 10.59
N ALA A 77 11.96 -5.98 9.71
CA ALA A 77 11.83 -5.53 8.32
C ALA A 77 11.26 -4.10 8.22
N VAL A 78 10.23 -3.79 9.00
CA VAL A 78 9.64 -2.43 9.03
C VAL A 78 10.64 -1.44 9.64
N SER A 79 11.35 -1.82 10.72
CA SER A 79 12.38 -0.97 11.32
C SER A 79 13.51 -0.65 10.34
N HIS A 80 14.00 -1.66 9.62
CA HIS A 80 15.02 -1.45 8.59
C HIS A 80 14.50 -0.56 7.45
N ALA A 81 13.25 -0.77 7.02
CA ALA A 81 12.65 0.05 5.96
C ALA A 81 12.57 1.53 6.34
N VAL A 82 12.09 1.86 7.53
CA VAL A 82 11.99 3.27 7.98
C VAL A 82 13.36 3.92 8.16
N HIS A 83 14.35 3.15 8.62
CA HIS A 83 15.73 3.62 8.75
C HIS A 83 16.37 3.88 7.38
N TRP A 84 16.22 2.94 6.45
CA TRP A 84 16.70 3.10 5.07
C TRP A 84 16.07 4.32 4.39
N VAL A 85 14.76 4.52 4.55
CA VAL A 85 14.07 5.68 4.00
C VAL A 85 14.61 6.98 4.59
N TYR A 86 14.94 7.01 5.89
CA TYR A 86 15.57 8.17 6.50
C TYR A 86 16.94 8.46 5.88
N GLU A 87 17.77 7.46 5.67
CA GLU A 87 19.10 7.62 5.07
C GLU A 87 19.02 8.09 3.61
N GLU A 88 18.11 7.53 2.82
CA GLU A 88 18.01 7.83 1.39
C GLU A 88 17.32 9.17 1.08
N CYS A 89 16.27 9.52 1.80
CA CYS A 89 15.48 10.73 1.47
C CYS A 89 15.25 11.69 2.65
N GLY A 90 15.64 11.33 3.86
CA GLY A 90 15.54 12.20 5.04
C GLY A 90 14.14 12.26 5.68
N ILE A 91 13.19 11.40 5.32
CA ILE A 91 11.90 11.31 6.01
C ILE A 91 12.11 10.70 7.39
N ARG A 92 11.72 11.44 8.43
CA ARG A 92 11.84 10.97 9.82
C ARG A 92 10.58 10.26 10.26
N PHE A 93 10.72 8.99 10.58
CA PHE A 93 9.69 8.19 11.24
C PHE A 93 9.91 8.21 12.76
N GLU A 94 8.84 7.97 13.51
CA GLU A 94 8.94 7.73 14.95
C GLU A 94 9.57 6.35 15.20
N ASP A 95 10.36 6.24 16.29
CA ASP A 95 11.08 5.00 16.63
C ASP A 95 10.12 3.87 17.06
N ASP A 96 8.93 4.24 17.56
CA ASP A 96 7.92 3.28 18.01
C ASP A 96 7.11 2.75 16.82
N ILE A 97 7.39 1.51 16.45
CA ILE A 97 6.61 0.76 15.47
C ILE A 97 5.60 -0.09 16.21
N GLY A 98 4.33 0.34 16.15
CA GLY A 98 3.23 -0.46 16.68
C GLY A 98 3.07 -1.74 15.85
N LEU A 99 3.08 -2.92 16.49
CA LEU A 99 2.79 -4.19 15.83
C LEU A 99 1.78 -4.99 16.63
N ILE A 100 0.62 -5.22 16.03
CA ILE A 100 -0.48 -5.98 16.64
C ILE A 100 -0.88 -7.17 15.78
N ASN A 101 -1.36 -8.22 16.43
CA ASN A 101 -1.98 -9.35 15.73
C ASN A 101 -3.39 -8.95 15.28
N THR A 102 -3.77 -9.37 14.08
CA THR A 102 -5.14 -9.25 13.55
C THR A 102 -5.69 -10.65 13.29
N LYS A 103 -6.96 -10.73 12.93
CA LYS A 103 -7.57 -12.03 12.55
C LYS A 103 -6.87 -12.66 11.35
N THR A 104 -6.39 -11.84 10.41
CA THR A 104 -5.84 -12.28 9.12
C THR A 104 -4.31 -12.31 9.08
N GLY A 105 -3.65 -11.80 10.13
CA GLY A 105 -2.21 -11.68 10.17
C GLY A 105 -1.74 -10.63 11.15
N TYR A 106 -1.12 -9.56 10.65
CA TYR A 106 -0.56 -8.51 11.49
C TYR A 106 -0.92 -7.13 10.96
N ARG A 107 -0.91 -6.14 11.84
CA ARG A 107 -0.88 -4.73 11.44
C ARG A 107 0.33 -4.08 12.09
N ALA A 108 1.24 -3.58 11.24
CA ALA A 108 2.29 -2.67 11.68
C ALA A 108 1.84 -1.22 11.48
N THR A 109 2.25 -0.34 12.38
CA THR A 109 1.92 1.08 12.31
C THR A 109 3.18 1.89 12.53
N THR A 110 3.46 2.84 11.66
CA THR A 110 4.49 3.86 11.84
C THR A 110 3.92 5.25 11.69
N ARG A 111 4.62 6.23 12.22
CA ARG A 111 4.26 7.66 12.10
C ARG A 111 5.47 8.45 11.63
N PHE A 112 5.20 9.48 10.86
CA PHE A 112 6.27 10.32 10.30
C PHE A 112 5.84 11.79 10.20
N ARG A 113 6.81 12.66 9.92
CA ARG A 113 6.60 14.07 9.59
C ARG A 113 7.54 14.48 8.48
N ILE A 114 7.01 15.20 7.49
CA ILE A 114 7.81 15.85 6.42
C ILE A 114 7.81 17.35 6.64
N LEU A 115 6.63 17.97 6.68
CA LEU A 115 6.54 19.41 6.89
C LEU A 115 6.63 19.75 8.38
N SER A 116 7.57 20.63 8.70
CA SER A 116 7.78 21.14 10.05
C SER A 116 6.69 22.16 10.40
N GLY A 117 5.86 21.83 11.38
CA GLY A 117 4.92 22.74 12.01
C GLY A 117 4.57 22.20 13.39
N SER A 118 4.81 22.96 14.46
CA SER A 118 4.62 22.50 15.84
C SER A 118 3.18 22.11 16.20
N ALA A 119 2.21 22.44 15.34
CA ALA A 119 0.78 22.20 15.56
C ALA A 119 0.24 20.94 14.83
N LEU A 120 1.03 20.29 13.97
CA LEU A 120 0.55 19.15 13.20
C LEU A 120 0.90 17.83 13.89
N SER A 121 -0.11 16.97 14.05
CA SER A 121 0.10 15.60 14.52
C SER A 121 0.91 14.79 13.49
N PRO A 122 1.73 13.82 13.93
CA PRO A 122 2.41 12.90 13.01
C PRO A 122 1.41 12.19 12.11
N ILE A 123 1.81 11.97 10.86
CA ILE A 123 1.00 11.25 9.88
C ILE A 123 1.24 9.75 10.07
N LYS A 124 0.15 9.02 10.20
CA LYS A 124 0.16 7.57 10.39
C LYS A 124 0.16 6.84 9.05
N ILE A 125 0.94 5.76 8.96
CA ILE A 125 0.84 4.74 7.91
C ILE A 125 0.62 3.39 8.58
N ASP A 126 -0.41 2.68 8.16
CA ASP A 126 -0.66 1.29 8.54
C ASP A 126 -0.22 0.35 7.42
N PHE A 127 0.40 -0.76 7.81
CA PHE A 127 0.71 -1.90 6.96
C PHE A 127 -0.21 -3.03 7.38
N ASP A 128 -1.18 -3.37 6.54
CA ASP A 128 -2.02 -4.54 6.74
C ASP A 128 -1.36 -5.74 6.06
N LEU A 129 -0.88 -6.66 6.87
CA LEU A 129 -0.04 -7.79 6.49
C LEU A 129 -0.83 -9.08 6.64
N THR A 130 -1.36 -9.60 5.54
CA THR A 130 -2.14 -10.84 5.52
C THR A 130 -1.21 -12.05 5.43
N ARG A 131 -1.41 -13.05 6.28
CA ARG A 131 -0.65 -14.30 6.24
C ARG A 131 -1.06 -15.16 5.05
N MET A 132 -0.10 -15.87 4.48
CA MET A 132 -0.32 -16.75 3.33
C MET A 132 -1.25 -17.95 3.63
N ASP A 133 -1.29 -18.42 4.88
CA ASP A 133 -2.19 -19.50 5.31
C ASP A 133 -3.62 -19.01 5.54
N TYR A 134 -3.84 -17.70 5.63
CA TYR A 134 -5.17 -17.09 5.70
C TYR A 134 -5.72 -16.71 4.33
N GLU A 135 -4.87 -16.28 3.41
CA GLU A 135 -5.27 -15.85 2.08
C GLU A 135 -4.27 -16.32 1.02
N GLU A 136 -4.69 -17.28 0.21
CA GLU A 136 -3.90 -17.77 -0.91
C GLU A 136 -3.84 -16.73 -2.04
N VAL A 137 -2.65 -16.52 -2.59
CA VAL A 137 -2.44 -15.76 -3.84
C VAL A 137 -2.65 -16.71 -5.01
N LEU A 138 -3.69 -16.47 -5.79
CA LEU A 138 -4.17 -17.42 -6.80
C LEU A 138 -3.53 -17.25 -8.16
N LEU A 139 -3.09 -16.04 -8.50
CA LEU A 139 -2.45 -15.72 -9.75
C LEU A 139 -0.95 -15.45 -9.55
N PRO A 140 -0.13 -15.64 -10.57
CA PRO A 140 1.29 -15.31 -10.50
C PRO A 140 1.52 -13.85 -10.13
N VAL A 141 2.27 -13.63 -9.06
CA VAL A 141 2.69 -12.30 -8.62
C VAL A 141 3.66 -11.72 -9.64
N GLN A 142 3.45 -10.47 -10.02
CA GLN A 142 4.29 -9.75 -10.97
C GLN A 142 5.06 -8.65 -10.25
N ARG A 143 6.35 -8.50 -10.56
CA ARG A 143 7.11 -7.33 -10.12
C ARG A 143 6.81 -6.16 -11.06
N ARG A 144 6.38 -5.04 -10.49
CA ARG A 144 5.98 -3.84 -11.23
C ARG A 144 6.69 -2.61 -10.71
N ASP A 145 7.01 -1.70 -11.61
CA ASP A 145 7.51 -0.38 -11.25
C ASP A 145 6.42 0.42 -10.51
N ILE A 146 6.81 1.17 -9.50
CA ILE A 146 5.89 2.07 -8.82
C ILE A 146 5.78 3.40 -9.57
N PHE A 147 4.57 3.95 -9.64
CA PHE A 147 4.35 5.33 -10.07
C PHE A 147 4.85 6.30 -9.00
N HIS A 148 5.80 7.14 -9.36
CA HIS A 148 6.39 8.13 -8.48
C HIS A 148 6.36 9.51 -9.15
N PRO A 149 5.28 10.28 -8.98
CA PRO A 149 5.07 11.55 -9.67
C PRO A 149 5.81 12.73 -9.03
N TYR A 150 6.85 12.48 -8.25
CA TYR A 150 7.61 13.48 -7.53
C TYR A 150 8.96 13.77 -8.19
N SER A 151 9.57 14.91 -7.88
CA SER A 151 10.81 15.36 -8.53
C SER A 151 12.05 14.54 -8.19
N ASP A 152 12.05 13.82 -7.07
CA ASP A 152 13.04 12.79 -6.78
C ASP A 152 12.58 11.43 -7.38
N ASN A 153 13.47 10.46 -7.48
CA ASN A 153 13.15 9.23 -8.20
C ASN A 153 13.73 8.00 -7.50
N PRO A 154 13.08 7.46 -6.47
CA PRO A 154 13.37 6.11 -6.03
C PRO A 154 12.91 5.14 -7.13
N LYS A 155 13.83 4.64 -7.93
CA LYS A 155 13.52 3.53 -8.84
C LYS A 155 13.22 2.30 -8.01
N ALA A 156 11.96 1.89 -7.98
CA ALA A 156 11.52 0.77 -7.17
C ALA A 156 10.54 -0.11 -7.91
N THR A 157 10.69 -1.41 -7.72
CA THR A 157 9.73 -2.42 -8.15
C THR A 157 9.19 -3.17 -6.96
N VAL A 158 7.90 -3.50 -6.99
CA VAL A 158 7.26 -4.27 -5.92
C VAL A 158 6.55 -5.49 -6.49
N PRO A 159 6.57 -6.64 -5.79
CA PRO A 159 5.69 -7.75 -6.13
C PRO A 159 4.24 -7.29 -5.91
N SER A 160 3.36 -7.56 -6.86
CA SER A 160 1.97 -7.07 -6.82
C SER A 160 1.00 -8.14 -7.29
N TYR A 161 -0.19 -8.13 -6.72
CA TYR A 161 -1.32 -8.91 -7.23
C TYR A 161 -1.68 -8.47 -8.63
N CYS A 162 -2.21 -9.39 -9.45
CA CYS A 162 -2.86 -9.03 -10.71
C CYS A 162 -4.16 -8.27 -10.48
N LEU A 163 -4.58 -7.45 -11.43
CA LEU A 163 -5.80 -6.64 -11.30
C LEU A 163 -7.06 -7.50 -11.10
N GLU A 164 -7.12 -8.64 -11.76
CA GLU A 164 -8.23 -9.60 -11.64
C GLU A 164 -8.38 -10.10 -10.20
N GLU A 165 -7.27 -10.37 -9.54
CA GLU A 165 -7.27 -10.82 -8.16
C GLU A 165 -7.61 -9.70 -7.18
N ILE A 166 -7.10 -8.47 -7.43
CA ILE A 166 -7.50 -7.29 -6.66
C ILE A 166 -9.01 -7.04 -6.80
N MET A 167 -9.56 -7.12 -8.01
CA MET A 167 -10.98 -6.93 -8.26
C MET A 167 -11.83 -7.99 -7.56
N ALA A 168 -11.43 -9.26 -7.61
CA ALA A 168 -12.13 -10.34 -6.90
C ALA A 168 -12.16 -10.10 -5.38
N GLU A 169 -11.04 -9.61 -4.79
CA GLU A 169 -11.03 -9.24 -3.37
C GLU A 169 -11.94 -8.04 -3.07
N LYS A 170 -12.00 -7.05 -3.96
CA LYS A 170 -12.92 -5.91 -3.82
C LYS A 170 -14.39 -6.34 -3.86
N ILE A 171 -14.75 -7.23 -4.79
CA ILE A 171 -16.10 -7.81 -4.87
C ILE A 171 -16.41 -8.60 -3.59
N ARG A 172 -15.50 -9.49 -3.14
CA ARG A 172 -15.66 -10.22 -1.88
C ARG A 172 -15.86 -9.27 -0.69
N SER A 173 -15.14 -8.16 -0.66
CA SER A 173 -15.23 -7.17 0.42
C SER A 173 -16.63 -6.53 0.53
N ILE A 174 -17.37 -6.35 -0.58
CA ILE A 174 -18.73 -5.81 -0.54
C ILE A 174 -19.68 -6.72 0.23
N PHE A 175 -19.52 -8.05 0.14
CA PHE A 175 -20.33 -9.00 0.91
C PHE A 175 -19.99 -9.01 2.40
N GLN A 176 -18.80 -8.54 2.78
CA GLN A 176 -18.35 -8.49 4.17
C GLN A 176 -18.59 -7.12 4.82
N ARG A 177 -18.50 -6.06 4.00
CA ARG A 177 -18.63 -4.67 4.43
C ARG A 177 -18.96 -3.80 3.22
N VAL A 178 -19.85 -2.85 3.35
CA VAL A 178 -20.15 -1.91 2.27
C VAL A 178 -19.35 -0.62 2.49
N ARG A 179 -18.32 -0.40 1.68
CA ARG A 179 -17.54 0.85 1.67
C ARG A 179 -17.63 1.49 0.28
N PRO A 180 -17.98 2.79 0.15
CA PRO A 180 -18.06 3.47 -1.14
C PRO A 180 -16.81 3.33 -2.00
N ARG A 181 -15.64 3.33 -1.37
CA ARG A 181 -14.36 3.17 -2.07
C ARG A 181 -14.19 1.80 -2.74
N ASP A 182 -14.77 0.72 -2.18
CA ASP A 182 -14.68 -0.60 -2.80
C ASP A 182 -15.57 -0.66 -4.06
N ILE A 183 -16.73 0.00 -4.07
CA ILE A 183 -17.59 0.14 -5.24
C ILE A 183 -16.90 0.98 -6.33
N TYR A 184 -16.27 2.09 -5.95
CA TYR A 184 -15.49 2.91 -6.86
C TYR A 184 -14.35 2.12 -7.49
N ASP A 185 -13.62 1.33 -6.70
CA ASP A 185 -12.52 0.51 -7.16
C ASP A 185 -13.00 -0.52 -8.19
N ILE A 186 -14.11 -1.21 -7.94
CA ILE A 186 -14.71 -2.17 -8.88
C ILE A 186 -15.10 -1.48 -10.19
N TRP A 187 -15.78 -0.34 -10.11
CA TRP A 187 -16.17 0.41 -11.29
C TRP A 187 -14.96 0.83 -12.15
N GLN A 188 -13.87 1.26 -11.51
CA GLN A 188 -12.65 1.66 -12.22
C GLN A 188 -11.88 0.47 -12.85
N LEU A 189 -12.04 -0.71 -12.30
CA LEU A 189 -11.37 -1.92 -12.77
C LEU A 189 -12.17 -2.67 -13.84
N ASP A 190 -13.46 -2.46 -13.94
CA ASP A 190 -14.40 -3.26 -14.77
C ASP A 190 -13.96 -3.35 -16.25
N GLU A 191 -13.52 -2.24 -16.83
CA GLU A 191 -13.06 -2.19 -18.23
C GLU A 191 -11.60 -2.66 -18.41
N ARG A 192 -10.88 -2.99 -17.30
CA ARG A 192 -9.45 -3.31 -17.31
C ARG A 192 -9.15 -4.78 -17.07
N VAL A 193 -10.15 -5.55 -16.70
CA VAL A 193 -10.04 -6.97 -16.35
C VAL A 193 -11.08 -7.79 -17.11
N ARG A 194 -10.83 -9.09 -17.23
CA ARG A 194 -11.80 -10.01 -17.81
C ARG A 194 -12.72 -10.55 -16.72
N SER A 195 -14.01 -10.29 -16.84
CA SER A 195 -15.01 -10.69 -15.85
C SER A 195 -15.01 -12.20 -15.56
N GLU A 196 -14.74 -13.02 -16.58
CA GLU A 196 -14.65 -14.48 -16.45
C GLU A 196 -13.52 -14.89 -15.49
N ASP A 197 -12.34 -14.28 -15.64
CA ASP A 197 -11.17 -14.55 -14.79
C ASP A 197 -11.44 -14.09 -13.35
N VAL A 198 -12.03 -12.90 -13.19
CA VAL A 198 -12.43 -12.37 -11.88
C VAL A 198 -13.40 -13.30 -11.17
N MET A 199 -14.43 -13.81 -11.88
CA MET A 199 -15.42 -14.69 -11.28
C MET A 199 -14.84 -16.06 -10.89
N ALA A 200 -13.91 -16.59 -11.68
CA ALA A 200 -13.21 -17.84 -11.33
C ALA A 200 -12.38 -17.69 -10.05
N ILE A 201 -11.66 -16.56 -9.91
CA ILE A 201 -10.88 -16.22 -8.71
C ILE A 201 -11.80 -16.01 -7.51
N LEU A 202 -12.87 -15.24 -7.68
CA LEU A 202 -13.85 -14.96 -6.61
C LEU A 202 -14.44 -16.25 -6.03
N GLN A 203 -14.82 -17.20 -6.89
CA GLN A 203 -15.35 -18.48 -6.45
C GLN A 203 -14.35 -19.28 -5.59
N ARG A 204 -13.05 -19.21 -5.90
CA ARG A 204 -12.00 -19.84 -5.09
C ARG A 204 -11.83 -19.12 -3.75
N LYS A 205 -11.71 -17.78 -3.77
CA LYS A 205 -11.53 -16.96 -2.56
C LYS A 205 -12.74 -16.95 -1.61
N CYS A 206 -13.93 -17.32 -2.07
CA CYS A 206 -15.13 -17.47 -1.22
C CYS A 206 -15.28 -18.88 -0.60
N LYS A 207 -14.52 -19.86 -1.06
CA LYS A 207 -14.54 -21.22 -0.52
C LYS A 207 -13.52 -21.44 0.60
N ALA A 208 -12.55 -20.59 0.69
CA ALA A 208 -11.53 -20.56 1.74
C ALA A 208 -12.01 -19.73 2.94
#